data_3e791d1c363ba4ecf9b8de6692cb88dd
#
_entry.id   3e791d1c363ba4ecf9b8de6692cb88dd
#
_cell.length_a   1.000
_cell.length_b   1.000
_cell.length_c   1.000
_cell.angle_alpha   90.00
_cell.angle_beta   90.00
_cell.angle_gamma   90.00
#
_symmetry.space_group_name_H-M   'P 1'
#
loop_
_entity.id
_entity.type
_entity.pdbx_description
1 polymer ?
#
loop_
_entity_poly.entity_id
_entity_poly.type
_entity_poly.pdbx_seq_one_letter_code
_entity_poly.pdbx_strand_id
1 'polypeptide(L)'
;MQSENSIYNKKTHGMDKFLYGCIYLSAAIAVSVLLMIICYVTVRGIGSVSLEFLTTVTSARKGTVGIAGNIVNTLYIIVITLVIATPIGVGSAIYLNEYAKPGKIVRIIEFTTETLSGIPSIIFGLFGSVFFGTTLHLGYSLLTGALTLSLMILPLITRNTQEALRTVPDSYRSGALGMGSTKWHMIRTILLPSAMPSIITGVILAIGRIVGESAALLFTAGSGYLLPKAGGWLSKILQPGGTLTIQLYLSSSKAEYNVAFGIAFVLLVIVLCINFLTKYLAKRFDVTRMK
;
A
#
# COMPACT_ATOMS: atom_id res chain seq x y z
N MET A 1 -41.99 -31.90 -34.33
CA MET A 1 -40.95 -32.08 -33.31
C MET A 1 -39.68 -31.41 -33.82
N GLN A 2 -39.54 -30.12 -33.57
CA GLN A 2 -38.32 -29.38 -33.88
C GLN A 2 -37.55 -29.28 -32.55
N SER A 3 -36.37 -29.87 -32.50
CA SER A 3 -35.44 -29.78 -31.37
C SER A 3 -34.90 -28.36 -31.35
N GLU A 4 -35.28 -27.58 -30.35
CA GLU A 4 -34.68 -26.28 -30.01
C GLU A 4 -33.17 -26.47 -29.81
N ASN A 5 -32.39 -26.12 -30.80
CA ASN A 5 -30.96 -25.82 -30.62
C ASN A 5 -30.85 -24.47 -29.88
N SER A 6 -31.08 -24.52 -28.58
CA SER A 6 -30.88 -23.37 -27.70
C SER A 6 -29.38 -23.01 -27.74
N ILE A 7 -29.09 -21.76 -28.13
CA ILE A 7 -27.74 -21.15 -28.06
C ILE A 7 -27.15 -21.22 -26.65
N TYR A 8 -27.94 -21.58 -25.64
CA TYR A 8 -27.55 -21.80 -24.25
C TYR A 8 -27.03 -23.23 -23.95
N ASN A 9 -27.11 -24.16 -24.91
CA ASN A 9 -26.53 -25.51 -24.74
C ASN A 9 -25.01 -25.46 -24.90
N LYS A 10 -24.33 -25.12 -23.79
CA LYS A 10 -22.87 -25.06 -23.67
C LYS A 10 -22.30 -26.48 -23.84
N LYS A 11 -21.97 -26.89 -25.06
CA LYS A 11 -21.18 -28.12 -25.30
C LYS A 11 -19.83 -27.90 -24.61
N THR A 12 -19.65 -28.48 -23.43
CA THR A 12 -18.34 -28.53 -22.78
C THR A 12 -17.44 -29.46 -23.57
N HIS A 13 -16.49 -28.91 -24.31
CA HIS A 13 -15.46 -29.67 -24.97
C HIS A 13 -14.50 -30.29 -23.93
N GLY A 14 -13.94 -31.46 -24.21
CA GLY A 14 -12.96 -32.10 -23.31
C GLY A 14 -11.79 -31.16 -22.94
N MET A 15 -11.37 -30.31 -23.87
CA MET A 15 -10.39 -29.26 -23.68
C MET A 15 -10.78 -28.26 -22.60
N ASP A 16 -12.07 -27.85 -22.54
CA ASP A 16 -12.54 -26.91 -21.52
C ASP A 16 -12.42 -27.52 -20.11
N LYS A 17 -12.76 -28.78 -19.94
CA LYS A 17 -12.61 -29.48 -18.66
C LYS A 17 -11.15 -29.58 -18.24
N PHE A 18 -10.24 -29.84 -19.16
CA PHE A 18 -8.80 -29.83 -18.89
C PHE A 18 -8.31 -28.47 -18.50
N LEU A 19 -8.70 -27.39 -19.21
CA LEU A 19 -8.34 -26.00 -18.88
C LEU A 19 -8.88 -25.60 -17.51
N TYR A 20 -10.14 -25.92 -17.20
CA TYR A 20 -10.70 -25.68 -15.86
C TYR A 20 -9.91 -26.43 -14.78
N GLY A 21 -9.53 -27.69 -15.03
CA GLY A 21 -8.68 -28.46 -14.12
C GLY A 21 -7.34 -27.78 -13.86
N CYS A 22 -6.68 -27.28 -14.89
CA CYS A 22 -5.42 -26.52 -14.76
C CYS A 22 -5.61 -25.21 -13.96
N ILE A 23 -6.70 -24.48 -14.21
CA ILE A 23 -7.00 -23.24 -13.48
C ILE A 23 -7.22 -23.52 -11.98
N TYR A 24 -8.05 -24.52 -11.65
CA TYR A 24 -8.30 -24.89 -10.25
C TYR A 24 -7.02 -25.39 -9.56
N LEU A 25 -6.20 -26.19 -10.25
CA LEU A 25 -4.94 -26.67 -9.73
C LEU A 25 -3.97 -25.50 -9.44
N SER A 26 -3.83 -24.58 -10.38
CA SER A 26 -3.00 -23.39 -10.20
C SER A 26 -3.47 -22.51 -9.03
N ALA A 27 -4.79 -22.31 -8.92
CA ALA A 27 -5.38 -21.59 -7.81
C ALA A 27 -5.14 -22.31 -6.47
N ALA A 28 -5.32 -23.63 -6.43
CA ALA A 28 -5.09 -24.43 -5.23
C ALA A 28 -3.61 -24.38 -4.79
N ILE A 29 -2.67 -24.48 -5.72
CA ILE A 29 -1.24 -24.36 -5.45
C ILE A 29 -0.92 -22.96 -4.87
N ALA A 30 -1.40 -21.89 -5.50
CA ALA A 30 -1.15 -20.53 -5.05
C ALA A 30 -1.68 -20.29 -3.62
N VAL A 31 -2.91 -20.73 -3.34
CA VAL A 31 -3.51 -20.61 -2.01
C VAL A 31 -2.77 -21.46 -0.99
N SER A 32 -2.39 -22.70 -1.35
CA SER A 32 -1.65 -23.60 -0.46
C SER A 32 -0.29 -23.03 -0.07
N VAL A 33 0.46 -22.48 -1.03
CA VAL A 33 1.77 -21.84 -0.76
C VAL A 33 1.59 -20.63 0.15
N LEU A 34 0.59 -19.79 -0.09
CA LEU A 34 0.30 -18.64 0.75
C LEU A 34 -0.03 -19.06 2.20
N LEU A 35 -0.92 -20.03 2.36
CA LEU A 35 -1.28 -20.56 3.68
C LEU A 35 -0.09 -21.21 4.39
N MET A 36 0.76 -21.93 3.65
CA MET A 36 1.98 -22.55 4.19
C MET A 36 2.93 -21.48 4.74
N ILE A 37 3.16 -20.38 4.00
CA ILE A 37 4.02 -19.28 4.44
C ILE A 37 3.44 -18.63 5.71
N ILE A 38 2.15 -18.31 5.73
CA ILE A 38 1.47 -17.71 6.88
C ILE A 38 1.57 -18.64 8.10
N CYS A 39 1.26 -19.90 7.93
CA CYS A 39 1.36 -20.91 8.99
C CYS A 39 2.79 -21.04 9.53
N TYR A 40 3.77 -21.15 8.64
CA TYR A 40 5.17 -21.28 9.00
C TYR A 40 5.67 -20.07 9.81
N VAL A 41 5.40 -18.85 9.34
CA VAL A 41 5.77 -17.61 10.04
C VAL A 41 5.05 -17.53 11.40
N THR A 42 3.76 -17.91 11.46
CA THR A 42 3.00 -17.88 12.70
C THR A 42 3.54 -18.88 13.72
N VAL A 43 3.77 -20.13 13.33
CA VAL A 43 4.26 -21.19 14.25
C VAL A 43 5.66 -20.85 14.78
N ARG A 44 6.54 -20.34 13.91
CA ARG A 44 7.90 -19.97 14.32
C ARG A 44 7.96 -18.65 15.09
N GLY A 45 7.08 -17.70 14.78
CA GLY A 45 7.14 -16.34 15.35
C GLY A 45 6.38 -16.19 16.66
N ILE A 46 5.26 -16.88 16.86
CA ILE A 46 4.38 -16.68 18.03
C ILE A 46 5.09 -16.93 19.37
N GLY A 47 5.99 -17.92 19.43
CA GLY A 47 6.75 -18.24 20.65
C GLY A 47 7.79 -17.18 21.04
N SER A 48 8.19 -16.32 20.10
CA SER A 48 9.16 -15.24 20.34
C SER A 48 8.51 -13.91 20.73
N VAL A 49 7.18 -13.80 20.65
CA VAL A 49 6.45 -12.57 20.95
C VAL A 49 5.98 -12.59 22.39
N SER A 50 6.58 -11.73 23.22
CA SER A 50 6.17 -11.45 24.59
C SER A 50 5.66 -10.01 24.71
N LEU A 51 4.99 -9.69 25.81
CA LEU A 51 4.57 -8.31 26.08
C LEU A 51 5.78 -7.38 26.18
N GLU A 52 6.88 -7.86 26.78
CA GLU A 52 8.13 -7.14 26.85
C GLU A 52 8.71 -6.86 25.46
N PHE A 53 8.71 -7.83 24.56
CA PHE A 53 9.15 -7.67 23.18
C PHE A 53 8.38 -6.58 22.43
N LEU A 54 7.08 -6.46 22.65
CA LEU A 54 6.21 -5.46 22.00
C LEU A 54 6.35 -4.06 22.60
N THR A 55 6.61 -3.94 23.91
CA THR A 55 6.53 -2.65 24.63
C THR A 55 7.89 -2.02 24.95
N THR A 56 8.98 -2.80 24.83
CA THR A 56 10.32 -2.28 25.07
C THR A 56 11.05 -1.91 23.78
N VAL A 57 12.14 -1.19 23.93
CA VAL A 57 13.10 -0.93 22.83
C VAL A 57 14.35 -1.81 23.03
N THR A 58 14.97 -2.16 21.93
CA THR A 58 16.24 -2.90 21.99
C THR A 58 17.29 -2.07 22.71
N SER A 59 17.94 -2.66 23.73
CA SER A 59 18.98 -2.01 24.51
C SER A 59 20.07 -3.00 24.86
N ALA A 60 21.25 -2.81 24.28
CA ALA A 60 22.44 -3.62 24.61
C ALA A 60 22.83 -3.47 26.09
N ARG A 61 22.60 -2.30 26.70
CA ARG A 61 22.92 -2.02 28.12
C ARG A 61 22.00 -2.80 29.07
N LYS A 62 20.73 -3.02 28.71
CA LYS A 62 19.75 -3.74 29.53
C LYS A 62 19.59 -5.20 29.12
N GLY A 63 20.25 -5.63 28.04
CA GLY A 63 20.05 -6.97 27.47
C GLY A 63 18.63 -7.20 26.93
N THR A 64 17.83 -6.15 26.73
CA THR A 64 16.47 -6.27 26.25
C THR A 64 16.41 -6.25 24.72
N VAL A 65 15.58 -7.11 24.13
CA VAL A 65 15.26 -7.13 22.71
C VAL A 65 13.79 -6.73 22.56
N GLY A 66 13.54 -5.53 22.04
CA GLY A 66 12.18 -5.02 21.89
C GLY A 66 12.00 -4.26 20.59
N ILE A 67 10.76 -4.20 20.10
CA ILE A 67 10.40 -3.63 18.80
C ILE A 67 9.44 -2.43 18.89
N ALA A 68 9.16 -1.92 20.09
CA ALA A 68 8.22 -0.80 20.29
C ALA A 68 8.55 0.41 19.42
N GLY A 69 9.82 0.80 19.33
CA GLY A 69 10.26 1.91 18.49
C GLY A 69 10.02 1.65 17.00
N ASN A 70 10.26 0.41 16.54
CA ASN A 70 10.04 0.04 15.14
C ASN A 70 8.55 0.01 14.78
N ILE A 71 7.66 -0.40 15.68
CA ILE A 71 6.19 -0.32 15.50
C ILE A 71 5.78 1.12 15.31
N VAL A 72 6.20 2.01 16.22
CA VAL A 72 5.87 3.43 16.16
C VAL A 72 6.43 4.07 14.89
N ASN A 73 7.69 3.81 14.53
CA ASN A 73 8.29 4.31 13.29
C ASN A 73 7.55 3.83 12.04
N THR A 74 7.10 2.57 12.02
CA THR A 74 6.30 2.02 10.91
C THR A 74 4.99 2.79 10.75
N LEU A 75 4.29 3.08 11.85
CA LEU A 75 3.05 3.86 11.81
C LEU A 75 3.31 5.30 11.32
N TYR A 76 4.39 5.95 11.78
CA TYR A 76 4.77 7.27 11.27
C TYR A 76 4.99 7.27 9.76
N ILE A 77 5.78 6.32 9.25
CA ILE A 77 6.04 6.20 7.82
C ILE A 77 4.75 6.02 7.03
N ILE A 78 3.85 5.13 7.47
CA ILE A 78 2.57 4.89 6.80
C ILE A 78 1.75 6.19 6.75
N VAL A 79 1.56 6.84 7.89
CA VAL A 79 0.70 8.03 7.99
C VAL A 79 1.27 9.17 7.16
N ILE A 80 2.56 9.49 7.30
CA ILE A 80 3.19 10.62 6.59
C ILE A 80 3.16 10.37 5.08
N THR A 81 3.53 9.15 4.64
CA THR A 81 3.51 8.79 3.22
C THR A 81 2.10 8.92 2.64
N LEU A 82 1.06 8.42 3.31
CA LEU A 82 -0.31 8.51 2.83
C LEU A 82 -0.85 9.94 2.83
N VAL A 83 -0.55 10.73 3.85
CA VAL A 83 -0.96 12.14 3.92
C VAL A 83 -0.38 12.95 2.76
N ILE A 84 0.82 12.61 2.29
CA ILE A 84 1.46 13.27 1.14
C ILE A 84 0.98 12.66 -0.17
N ALA A 85 1.10 11.34 -0.33
CA ALA A 85 0.89 10.67 -1.61
C ALA A 85 -0.59 10.58 -2.03
N THR A 86 -1.52 10.41 -1.07
CA THR A 86 -2.94 10.23 -1.40
C THR A 86 -3.57 11.48 -2.00
N PRO A 87 -3.45 12.69 -1.40
CA PRO A 87 -4.03 13.89 -2.01
C PRO A 87 -3.42 14.21 -3.38
N ILE A 88 -2.10 14.06 -3.53
CA ILE A 88 -1.40 14.32 -4.79
C ILE A 88 -1.82 13.29 -5.85
N GLY A 89 -1.84 12.00 -5.52
CA GLY A 89 -2.19 10.93 -6.44
C GLY A 89 -3.65 10.99 -6.89
N VAL A 90 -4.58 11.20 -5.95
CA VAL A 90 -6.01 11.37 -6.26
C VAL A 90 -6.25 12.64 -7.09
N GLY A 91 -5.63 13.76 -6.70
CA GLY A 91 -5.73 15.02 -7.45
C GLY A 91 -5.20 14.91 -8.87
N SER A 92 -4.03 14.24 -9.04
CA SER A 92 -3.46 13.96 -10.36
C SER A 92 -4.37 13.10 -11.21
N ALA A 93 -4.96 12.05 -10.63
CA ALA A 93 -5.89 11.16 -11.32
C ALA A 93 -7.16 11.90 -11.78
N ILE A 94 -7.73 12.74 -10.93
CA ILE A 94 -8.89 13.59 -11.27
C ILE A 94 -8.53 14.53 -12.42
N TYR A 95 -7.37 15.18 -12.35
CA TYR A 95 -6.92 16.05 -13.43
C TYR A 95 -6.79 15.30 -14.75
N LEU A 96 -6.10 14.17 -14.75
CA LEU A 96 -5.85 13.38 -15.96
C LEU A 96 -7.12 12.78 -16.56
N ASN A 97 -8.09 12.39 -15.71
CA ASN A 97 -9.33 11.74 -16.18
C ASN A 97 -10.41 12.74 -16.59
N GLU A 98 -10.55 13.85 -15.86
CA GLU A 98 -11.69 14.75 -16.01
C GLU A 98 -11.34 16.08 -16.72
N TYR A 99 -10.12 16.60 -16.56
CA TYR A 99 -9.75 17.92 -17.08
C TYR A 99 -8.81 17.85 -18.29
N ALA A 100 -7.88 16.90 -18.29
CA ALA A 100 -6.88 16.83 -19.33
C ALA A 100 -7.49 16.41 -20.67
N LYS A 101 -7.17 17.16 -21.74
CA LYS A 101 -7.53 16.76 -23.12
C LYS A 101 -6.53 15.70 -23.61
N PRO A 102 -7.00 14.67 -24.32
CA PRO A 102 -6.09 13.71 -24.95
C PRO A 102 -5.04 14.43 -25.80
N GLY A 103 -3.75 14.19 -25.50
CA GLY A 103 -2.66 14.88 -26.17
C GLY A 103 -1.27 14.38 -25.78
N LYS A 104 -0.23 15.02 -26.34
CA LYS A 104 1.16 14.63 -26.09
C LYS A 104 1.56 14.72 -24.61
N ILE A 105 1.08 15.74 -23.90
CA ILE A 105 1.40 15.97 -22.48
C ILE A 105 0.83 14.83 -21.60
N VAL A 106 -0.43 14.48 -21.80
CA VAL A 106 -1.07 13.38 -21.05
C VAL A 106 -0.33 12.08 -21.30
N ARG A 107 0.02 11.79 -22.56
CA ARG A 107 0.79 10.58 -22.92
C ARG A 107 2.17 10.55 -22.25
N ILE A 108 2.85 11.69 -22.16
CA ILE A 108 4.15 11.79 -21.44
C ILE A 108 3.96 11.51 -19.95
N ILE A 109 2.94 12.09 -19.32
CA ILE A 109 2.66 11.87 -17.90
C ILE A 109 2.34 10.38 -17.64
N GLU A 110 1.46 9.77 -18.43
CA GLU A 110 1.10 8.37 -18.31
C GLU A 110 2.33 7.46 -18.52
N PHE A 111 3.14 7.71 -19.55
CA PHE A 111 4.38 6.99 -19.80
C PHE A 111 5.37 7.13 -18.65
N THR A 112 5.56 8.33 -18.11
CA THR A 112 6.46 8.58 -16.97
C THR A 112 5.96 7.85 -15.72
N THR A 113 4.65 7.92 -15.45
CA THR A 113 4.03 7.21 -14.32
C THR A 113 4.20 5.70 -14.43
N GLU A 114 4.06 5.15 -15.64
CA GLU A 114 4.25 3.73 -15.90
C GLU A 114 5.72 3.32 -15.74
N THR A 115 6.65 4.11 -16.27
CA THR A 115 8.09 3.91 -16.12
C THR A 115 8.53 3.94 -14.65
N LEU A 116 8.06 4.93 -13.87
CA LEU A 116 8.33 5.03 -12.44
C LEU A 116 7.88 3.78 -11.67
N SER A 117 6.74 3.19 -12.03
CA SER A 117 6.25 1.98 -11.35
C SER A 117 7.13 0.75 -11.56
N GLY A 118 7.95 0.73 -12.62
CA GLY A 118 8.88 -0.34 -12.95
C GLY A 118 10.28 -0.20 -12.32
N ILE A 119 10.60 0.94 -11.71
CA ILE A 119 11.92 1.18 -11.11
C ILE A 119 12.07 0.37 -9.81
N PRO A 120 13.20 -0.36 -9.61
CA PRO A 120 13.49 -1.04 -8.35
C PRO A 120 13.52 -0.09 -7.15
N SER A 121 12.94 -0.49 -6.03
CA SER A 121 12.81 0.37 -4.83
C SER A 121 14.13 0.88 -4.27
N ILE A 122 15.20 0.11 -4.43
CA ILE A 122 16.56 0.52 -4.00
C ILE A 122 17.03 1.79 -4.72
N ILE A 123 16.65 1.98 -5.99
CA ILE A 123 16.99 3.18 -6.77
C ILE A 123 16.26 4.40 -6.21
N PHE A 124 14.97 4.24 -5.83
CA PHE A 124 14.26 5.29 -5.11
C PHE A 124 14.93 5.62 -3.77
N GLY A 125 15.43 4.61 -3.06
CA GLY A 125 16.18 4.79 -1.82
C GLY A 125 17.45 5.61 -2.01
N LEU A 126 18.24 5.29 -3.03
CA LEU A 126 19.44 6.05 -3.36
C LEU A 126 19.12 7.48 -3.79
N PHE A 127 18.12 7.65 -4.66
CA PHE A 127 17.66 8.99 -5.06
C PHE A 127 17.18 9.79 -3.84
N GLY A 128 16.34 9.20 -2.99
CA GLY A 128 15.81 9.86 -1.80
C GLY A 128 16.89 10.24 -0.79
N SER A 129 17.89 9.39 -0.60
CA SER A 129 19.06 9.67 0.25
C SER A 129 19.85 10.87 -0.25
N VAL A 130 20.12 10.94 -1.56
CA VAL A 130 20.87 12.04 -2.15
C VAL A 130 20.02 13.31 -2.21
N PHE A 131 18.80 13.23 -2.75
CA PHE A 131 17.97 14.40 -2.99
C PHE A 131 17.37 14.95 -1.69
N PHE A 132 16.61 14.14 -0.94
CA PHE A 132 15.99 14.61 0.30
C PHE A 132 16.98 14.65 1.46
N GLY A 133 17.81 13.61 1.60
CA GLY A 133 18.75 13.50 2.71
C GLY A 133 19.88 14.52 2.62
N THR A 134 20.59 14.55 1.50
CA THR A 134 21.80 15.38 1.35
C THR A 134 21.46 16.77 0.83
N THR A 135 20.75 16.89 -0.31
CA THR A 135 20.51 18.19 -0.97
C THR A 135 19.54 19.06 -0.17
N LEU A 136 18.46 18.48 0.40
CA LEU A 136 17.52 19.20 1.26
C LEU A 136 17.91 19.18 2.75
N HIS A 137 19.08 18.64 3.08
CA HIS A 137 19.63 18.58 4.44
C HIS A 137 18.71 17.92 5.49
N LEU A 138 17.80 17.02 5.07
CA LEU A 138 16.92 16.28 6.01
C LEU A 138 17.63 15.09 6.67
N GLY A 139 18.80 14.69 6.19
CA GLY A 139 19.59 13.57 6.68
C GLY A 139 18.82 12.24 6.65
N TYR A 140 19.28 11.28 7.45
CA TYR A 140 18.49 10.09 7.75
C TYR A 140 17.34 10.45 8.68
N SER A 141 16.11 10.39 8.18
CA SER A 141 14.93 10.72 8.98
C SER A 141 13.68 10.01 8.48
N LEU A 142 12.67 9.89 9.36
CA LEU A 142 11.37 9.36 8.96
C LEU A 142 10.75 10.20 7.83
N LEU A 143 11.01 11.52 7.81
CA LEU A 143 10.52 12.40 6.75
C LEU A 143 11.17 12.08 5.40
N THR A 144 12.50 11.92 5.36
CA THR A 144 13.23 11.52 4.15
C THR A 144 12.70 10.19 3.60
N GLY A 145 12.47 9.21 4.48
CA GLY A 145 11.87 7.94 4.12
C GLY A 145 10.45 8.09 3.57
N ALA A 146 9.60 8.85 4.25
CA ALA A 146 8.21 9.06 3.85
C ALA A 146 8.09 9.82 2.51
N LEU A 147 8.93 10.84 2.27
CA LEU A 147 8.97 11.55 0.98
C LEU A 147 9.40 10.61 -0.15
N THR A 148 10.41 9.78 0.08
CA THR A 148 10.88 8.79 -0.88
C THR A 148 9.80 7.78 -1.22
N LEU A 149 9.13 7.22 -0.21
CA LEU A 149 8.01 6.31 -0.41
C LEU A 149 6.82 6.99 -1.07
N SER A 150 6.58 8.27 -0.79
CA SER A 150 5.52 9.04 -1.45
C SER A 150 5.72 9.07 -2.96
N LEU A 151 6.95 9.34 -3.43
CA LEU A 151 7.27 9.28 -4.86
C LEU A 151 7.06 7.88 -5.45
N MET A 152 7.44 6.84 -4.72
CA MET A 152 7.30 5.45 -5.17
C MET A 152 5.84 4.98 -5.24
N ILE A 153 4.98 5.50 -4.35
CA ILE A 153 3.57 5.11 -4.24
C ILE A 153 2.65 5.97 -5.13
N LEU A 154 3.07 7.18 -5.49
CA LEU A 154 2.30 8.10 -6.33
C LEU A 154 1.75 7.45 -7.60
N PRO A 155 2.55 6.74 -8.43
CA PRO A 155 2.04 6.06 -9.63
C PRO A 155 0.92 5.07 -9.32
N LEU A 156 1.06 4.30 -8.26
CA LEU A 156 0.07 3.30 -7.83
C LEU A 156 -1.26 3.95 -7.45
N ILE A 157 -1.24 4.99 -6.62
CA ILE A 157 -2.46 5.69 -6.19
C ILE A 157 -3.11 6.40 -7.37
N THR A 158 -2.33 7.07 -8.21
CA THR A 158 -2.84 7.78 -9.40
C THR A 158 -3.54 6.80 -10.34
N ARG A 159 -2.90 5.67 -10.68
CA ARG A 159 -3.45 4.69 -11.62
C ARG A 159 -4.72 4.03 -11.08
N ASN A 160 -4.69 3.55 -9.83
CA ASN A 160 -5.88 2.96 -9.21
C ASN A 160 -7.05 3.95 -9.13
N THR A 161 -6.77 5.22 -8.86
CA THR A 161 -7.80 6.27 -8.83
C THR A 161 -8.35 6.57 -10.23
N GLN A 162 -7.51 6.62 -11.26
CA GLN A 162 -7.96 6.76 -12.65
C GLN A 162 -8.88 5.59 -13.07
N GLU A 163 -8.48 4.36 -12.76
CA GLU A 163 -9.28 3.17 -13.02
C GLU A 163 -10.62 3.23 -12.28
N ALA A 164 -10.61 3.63 -11.00
CA ALA A 164 -11.82 3.83 -10.21
C ALA A 164 -12.77 4.87 -10.82
N LEU A 165 -12.26 5.99 -11.31
CA LEU A 165 -13.06 7.03 -11.96
C LEU A 165 -13.60 6.56 -13.32
N ARG A 166 -12.86 5.73 -14.06
CA ARG A 166 -13.32 5.16 -15.35
C ARG A 166 -14.43 4.13 -15.19
N THR A 167 -14.57 3.48 -14.04
CA THR A 167 -15.68 2.55 -13.79
C THR A 167 -17.03 3.25 -13.57
N VAL A 168 -17.03 4.55 -13.28
CA VAL A 168 -18.26 5.32 -13.10
C VAL A 168 -18.90 5.56 -14.48
N PRO A 169 -20.18 5.18 -14.70
CA PRO A 169 -20.85 5.33 -15.98
C PRO A 169 -20.89 6.78 -16.49
N ASP A 170 -20.71 6.99 -17.79
CA ASP A 170 -20.72 8.32 -18.41
C ASP A 170 -22.07 9.02 -18.32
N SER A 171 -23.17 8.27 -18.13
CA SER A 171 -24.50 8.82 -17.86
C SER A 171 -24.55 9.71 -16.62
N TYR A 172 -23.70 9.45 -15.61
CA TYR A 172 -23.61 10.31 -14.42
C TYR A 172 -22.97 11.66 -14.76
N ARG A 173 -22.00 11.67 -15.66
CA ARG A 173 -21.34 12.89 -16.14
C ARG A 173 -22.30 13.73 -16.98
N SER A 174 -22.90 13.13 -18.01
CA SER A 174 -23.84 13.80 -18.91
C SER A 174 -25.09 14.25 -18.19
N GLY A 175 -25.66 13.44 -17.29
CA GLY A 175 -26.81 13.81 -16.48
C GLY A 175 -26.56 15.01 -15.57
N ALA A 176 -25.44 15.02 -14.85
CA ALA A 176 -25.08 16.15 -13.98
C ALA A 176 -24.85 17.45 -14.75
N LEU A 177 -24.14 17.39 -15.88
CA LEU A 177 -23.90 18.56 -16.73
C LEU A 177 -25.17 19.03 -17.42
N GLY A 178 -26.06 18.11 -17.85
CA GLY A 178 -27.33 18.42 -18.41
C GLY A 178 -28.30 19.16 -17.47
N MET A 179 -28.17 18.90 -16.16
CA MET A 179 -28.89 19.66 -15.12
C MET A 179 -28.24 20.99 -14.74
N GLY A 180 -27.19 21.43 -15.46
CA GLY A 180 -26.49 22.69 -15.20
C GLY A 180 -25.44 22.64 -14.07
N SER A 181 -25.04 21.46 -13.61
CA SER A 181 -23.99 21.32 -12.61
C SER A 181 -22.64 21.76 -13.15
N THR A 182 -21.85 22.44 -12.33
CA THR A 182 -20.43 22.70 -12.67
C THR A 182 -19.61 21.43 -12.63
N LYS A 183 -18.54 21.39 -13.42
CA LYS A 183 -17.65 20.20 -13.48
C LYS A 183 -17.07 19.84 -12.10
N TRP A 184 -16.66 20.84 -11.31
CA TRP A 184 -16.16 20.61 -9.97
C TRP A 184 -17.22 20.04 -9.02
N HIS A 185 -18.45 20.57 -9.10
CA HIS A 185 -19.55 20.06 -8.30
C HIS A 185 -19.85 18.59 -8.65
N MET A 186 -19.95 18.26 -9.93
CA MET A 186 -20.13 16.89 -10.43
C MET A 186 -19.03 15.95 -9.88
N ILE A 187 -17.75 16.36 -9.96
CA ILE A 187 -16.64 15.54 -9.47
C ILE A 187 -16.77 15.29 -7.97
N ARG A 188 -16.99 16.35 -7.17
CA ARG A 188 -17.00 16.26 -5.72
C ARG A 188 -18.23 15.51 -5.17
N THR A 189 -19.39 15.69 -5.78
CA THR A 189 -20.67 15.18 -5.23
C THR A 189 -21.14 13.88 -5.86
N ILE A 190 -20.69 13.58 -7.08
CA ILE A 190 -21.15 12.39 -7.82
C ILE A 190 -20.00 11.43 -8.10
N LEU A 191 -18.97 11.87 -8.85
CA LEU A 191 -17.92 10.95 -9.32
C LEU A 191 -17.05 10.44 -8.18
N LEU A 192 -16.55 11.33 -7.34
CA LEU A 192 -15.65 10.95 -6.25
C LEU A 192 -16.32 10.01 -5.23
N PRO A 193 -17.54 10.32 -4.73
CA PRO A 193 -18.26 9.39 -3.85
C PRO A 193 -18.56 8.04 -4.51
N SER A 194 -18.91 8.02 -5.80
CA SER A 194 -19.18 6.78 -6.54
C SER A 194 -17.92 5.93 -6.75
N ALA A 195 -16.76 6.56 -6.95
CA ALA A 195 -15.46 5.90 -7.12
C ALA A 195 -14.77 5.56 -5.78
N MET A 196 -15.24 6.11 -4.65
CA MET A 196 -14.57 6.01 -3.35
C MET A 196 -14.25 4.58 -2.91
N PRO A 197 -15.14 3.57 -3.04
CA PRO A 197 -14.81 2.20 -2.64
C PRO A 197 -13.58 1.64 -3.36
N SER A 198 -13.45 1.93 -4.67
CA SER A 198 -12.31 1.50 -5.48
C SER A 198 -11.04 2.30 -5.15
N ILE A 199 -11.16 3.61 -4.89
CA ILE A 199 -10.04 4.46 -4.45
C ILE A 199 -9.48 3.96 -3.12
N ILE A 200 -10.36 3.65 -2.15
CA ILE A 200 -9.94 3.09 -0.85
C ILE A 200 -9.21 1.76 -1.04
N THR A 201 -9.67 0.91 -1.96
CA THR A 201 -8.97 -0.34 -2.28
C THR A 201 -7.55 -0.06 -2.80
N GLY A 202 -7.37 0.94 -3.65
CA GLY A 202 -6.06 1.40 -4.10
C GLY A 202 -5.16 1.89 -2.95
N VAL A 203 -5.73 2.61 -1.99
CA VAL A 203 -4.99 3.05 -0.78
C VAL A 203 -4.60 1.86 0.09
N ILE A 204 -5.45 0.83 0.23
CA ILE A 204 -5.10 -0.41 0.96
C ILE A 204 -3.90 -1.11 0.32
N LEU A 205 -3.88 -1.20 -1.01
CA LEU A 205 -2.74 -1.77 -1.73
C LEU A 205 -1.46 -0.94 -1.52
N ALA A 206 -1.58 0.39 -1.50
CA ALA A 206 -0.47 1.29 -1.19
C ALA A 206 0.07 1.08 0.24
N ILE A 207 -0.80 0.91 1.24
CA ILE A 207 -0.40 0.59 2.63
C ILE A 207 0.40 -0.71 2.67
N GLY A 208 -0.08 -1.77 2.00
CA GLY A 208 0.63 -3.04 1.94
C GLY A 208 2.04 -2.89 1.36
N ARG A 209 2.20 -2.07 0.32
CA ARG A 209 3.50 -1.77 -0.30
C ARG A 209 4.41 -0.95 0.64
N ILE A 210 3.87 0.06 1.32
CA ILE A 210 4.62 0.87 2.31
C ILE A 210 5.16 -0.02 3.44
N VAL A 211 4.29 -0.86 4.01
CA VAL A 211 4.66 -1.73 5.14
C VAL A 211 5.70 -2.77 4.74
N GLY A 212 5.64 -3.28 3.51
CA GLY A 212 6.59 -4.27 3.01
C GLY A 212 7.94 -3.69 2.58
N GLU A 213 8.09 -2.35 2.51
CA GLU A 213 9.30 -1.74 1.98
C GLU A 213 10.43 -1.69 3.02
N SER A 214 11.58 -2.23 2.64
CA SER A 214 12.79 -2.20 3.48
C SER A 214 13.97 -1.55 2.77
N ALA A 215 14.16 -1.83 1.47
CA ALA A 215 15.35 -1.40 0.75
C ALA A 215 15.44 0.12 0.62
N ALA A 216 14.38 0.79 0.16
CA ALA A 216 14.38 2.24 0.05
C ALA A 216 14.51 2.93 1.42
N LEU A 217 13.84 2.39 2.45
CA LEU A 217 13.86 2.96 3.79
C LEU A 217 15.20 2.80 4.50
N LEU A 218 15.94 1.73 4.24
CA LEU A 218 17.27 1.52 4.82
C LEU A 218 18.23 2.66 4.43
N PHE A 219 18.12 3.19 3.21
CA PHE A 219 18.95 4.28 2.71
C PHE A 219 18.43 5.68 3.08
N THR A 220 17.18 5.80 3.54
CA THR A 220 16.54 7.11 3.74
C THR A 220 16.10 7.35 5.18
N ALA A 221 15.40 6.40 5.80
CA ALA A 221 14.91 6.53 7.17
C ALA A 221 15.96 6.09 8.21
N GLY A 222 16.88 5.20 7.82
CA GLY A 222 17.88 4.63 8.71
C GLY A 222 17.32 3.53 9.62
N SER A 223 18.09 3.13 10.64
CA SER A 223 17.81 1.97 11.50
C SER A 223 17.54 2.34 12.97
N GLY A 224 17.26 3.59 13.29
CA GLY A 224 16.99 4.03 14.66
C GLY A 224 15.74 3.37 15.27
N TYR A 225 15.80 2.93 16.50
CA TYR A 225 14.71 2.23 17.21
C TYR A 225 14.21 2.95 18.47
N LEU A 226 14.69 4.18 18.71
CA LEU A 226 14.28 4.95 19.88
C LEU A 226 12.84 5.47 19.74
N LEU A 227 12.11 5.40 20.85
CA LEU A 227 10.79 6.03 20.97
C LEU A 227 10.89 7.57 21.00
N PRO A 228 9.85 8.29 20.58
CA PRO A 228 9.81 9.74 20.76
C PRO A 228 9.86 10.09 22.25
N LYS A 229 10.62 11.14 22.59
CA LYS A 229 10.61 11.70 23.96
C LYS A 229 9.24 12.32 24.24
N ALA A 230 8.89 12.41 25.53
CA ALA A 230 7.64 13.07 25.94
C ALA A 230 7.56 14.49 25.34
N GLY A 231 6.46 14.80 24.64
CA GLY A 231 6.28 16.06 23.91
C GLY A 231 7.00 16.19 22.56
N GLY A 232 7.85 15.24 22.19
CA GLY A 232 8.67 15.29 20.96
C GLY A 232 8.12 14.50 19.77
N TRP A 233 6.81 14.27 19.68
CA TRP A 233 6.19 13.49 18.61
C TRP A 233 6.45 14.06 17.23
N LEU A 234 6.37 15.39 17.05
CA LEU A 234 6.65 16.04 15.77
C LEU A 234 8.15 16.05 15.47
N SER A 235 9.00 16.28 16.47
CA SER A 235 10.46 16.28 16.27
C SER A 235 10.99 14.90 15.89
N LYS A 236 10.27 13.81 16.22
CA LYS A 236 10.60 12.45 15.81
C LYS A 236 10.62 12.28 14.30
N ILE A 237 9.81 13.02 13.57
CA ILE A 237 9.72 12.96 12.11
C ILE A 237 11.07 13.29 11.43
N LEU A 238 11.85 14.18 12.04
CA LEU A 238 13.18 14.58 11.57
C LEU A 238 14.32 13.73 12.15
N GLN A 239 14.01 12.68 12.91
CA GLN A 239 15.00 11.77 13.48
C GLN A 239 15.05 10.45 12.67
N PRO A 240 16.20 9.74 12.70
CA PRO A 240 16.29 8.41 12.13
C PRO A 240 15.31 7.44 12.80
N GLY A 241 14.69 6.56 11.97
CA GLY A 241 13.76 5.59 12.49
C GLY A 241 13.64 4.36 11.59
N GLY A 242 14.14 3.22 12.06
CA GLY A 242 13.97 1.94 11.37
C GLY A 242 12.56 1.39 11.54
N THR A 243 11.94 0.96 10.44
CA THR A 243 10.66 0.26 10.45
C THR A 243 10.81 -1.20 10.90
N LEU A 244 9.69 -1.88 11.09
CA LEU A 244 9.66 -3.31 11.38
C LEU A 244 10.34 -4.14 10.28
N THR A 245 10.16 -3.78 9.01
CA THR A 245 10.80 -4.47 7.88
C THR A 245 12.31 -4.27 7.84
N ILE A 246 12.80 -3.09 8.19
CA ILE A 246 14.24 -2.84 8.36
C ILE A 246 14.79 -3.68 9.51
N GLN A 247 14.10 -3.71 10.66
CA GLN A 247 14.55 -4.51 11.80
C GLN A 247 14.52 -6.01 11.49
N LEU A 248 13.50 -6.49 10.78
CA LEU A 248 13.41 -7.86 10.27
C LEU A 248 14.66 -8.21 9.43
N TYR A 249 14.98 -7.35 8.47
CA TYR A 249 16.14 -7.52 7.60
C TYR A 249 17.45 -7.56 8.40
N LEU A 250 17.63 -6.63 9.33
CA LEU A 250 18.83 -6.54 10.17
C LEU A 250 18.98 -7.77 11.11
N SER A 251 17.90 -8.21 11.74
CA SER A 251 17.91 -9.40 12.58
C SER A 251 18.20 -10.67 11.77
N SER A 252 17.62 -10.79 10.57
CA SER A 252 17.93 -11.91 9.66
C SER A 252 19.39 -11.90 9.21
N SER A 253 19.96 -10.73 8.91
CA SER A 253 21.36 -10.58 8.50
C SER A 253 22.34 -10.93 9.61
N LYS A 254 21.93 -10.80 10.87
CA LYS A 254 22.70 -11.18 12.05
C LYS A 254 22.48 -12.63 12.50
N ALA A 255 21.70 -13.40 11.73
CA ALA A 255 21.27 -14.77 12.09
C ALA A 255 20.45 -14.86 13.39
N GLU A 256 19.83 -13.76 13.85
CA GLU A 256 18.91 -13.70 14.98
C GLU A 256 17.51 -14.17 14.57
N TYR A 257 17.39 -15.40 14.08
CA TYR A 257 16.17 -15.90 13.43
C TYR A 257 14.93 -15.89 14.34
N ASN A 258 15.07 -16.15 15.63
CA ASN A 258 13.96 -16.12 16.58
C ASN A 258 13.33 -14.70 16.64
N VAL A 259 14.20 -13.67 16.73
CA VAL A 259 13.77 -12.28 16.71
C VAL A 259 13.13 -11.93 15.36
N ALA A 260 13.76 -12.34 14.25
CA ALA A 260 13.25 -12.10 12.90
C ALA A 260 11.87 -12.72 12.69
N PHE A 261 11.63 -13.98 13.10
CA PHE A 261 10.30 -14.60 13.02
C PHE A 261 9.27 -13.92 13.93
N GLY A 262 9.68 -13.48 15.13
CA GLY A 262 8.81 -12.67 16.01
C GLY A 262 8.37 -11.38 15.35
N ILE A 263 9.30 -10.64 14.72
CA ILE A 263 8.98 -9.41 13.97
C ILE A 263 8.09 -9.70 12.76
N ALA A 264 8.38 -10.76 12.00
CA ALA A 264 7.59 -11.16 10.86
C ALA A 264 6.14 -11.48 11.25
N PHE A 265 5.92 -12.17 12.37
CA PHE A 265 4.59 -12.46 12.91
C PHE A 265 3.86 -11.18 13.31
N VAL A 266 4.51 -10.27 14.05
CA VAL A 266 3.92 -8.98 14.43
C VAL A 266 3.57 -8.15 13.20
N LEU A 267 4.44 -8.12 12.20
CA LEU A 267 4.20 -7.41 10.94
C LEU A 267 2.98 -7.99 10.19
N LEU A 268 2.84 -9.32 10.14
CA LEU A 268 1.68 -10.01 9.58
C LEU A 268 0.40 -9.60 10.29
N VAL A 269 0.40 -9.58 11.63
CA VAL A 269 -0.77 -9.15 12.43
C VAL A 269 -1.11 -7.69 12.16
N ILE A 270 -0.11 -6.79 12.12
CA ILE A 270 -0.32 -5.36 11.83
C ILE A 270 -0.95 -5.18 10.45
N VAL A 271 -0.43 -5.86 9.41
CA VAL A 271 -0.98 -5.78 8.05
C VAL A 271 -2.42 -6.28 8.00
N LEU A 272 -2.72 -7.39 8.67
CA LEU A 272 -4.10 -7.90 8.76
C LEU A 272 -5.03 -6.91 9.48
N CYS A 273 -4.60 -6.34 10.60
CA CYS A 273 -5.37 -5.34 11.33
C CYS A 273 -5.65 -4.09 10.50
N ILE A 274 -4.61 -3.55 9.81
CA ILE A 274 -4.77 -2.38 8.96
C ILE A 274 -5.73 -2.68 7.80
N ASN A 275 -5.56 -3.82 7.12
CA ASN A 275 -6.43 -4.23 6.03
C ASN A 275 -7.89 -4.42 6.48
N PHE A 276 -8.11 -5.02 7.65
CA PHE A 276 -9.45 -5.19 8.21
C PHE A 276 -10.08 -3.83 8.56
N LEU A 277 -9.32 -2.97 9.25
CA LEU A 277 -9.78 -1.64 9.63
C LEU A 277 -10.13 -0.80 8.39
N THR A 278 -9.27 -0.81 7.37
CA THR A 278 -9.49 -0.03 6.15
C THR A 278 -10.70 -0.55 5.37
N LYS A 279 -10.88 -1.89 5.26
CA LYS A 279 -12.09 -2.48 4.67
C LYS A 279 -13.36 -2.15 5.46
N TYR A 280 -13.28 -2.12 6.78
CA TYR A 280 -14.41 -1.73 7.64
C TYR A 280 -14.80 -0.27 7.40
N LEU A 281 -13.80 0.63 7.35
CA LEU A 281 -14.02 2.04 7.02
C LEU A 281 -14.58 2.21 5.61
N ALA A 282 -14.06 1.48 4.62
CA ALA A 282 -14.55 1.51 3.24
C ALA A 282 -16.04 1.18 3.15
N LYS A 283 -16.49 0.14 3.88
CA LYS A 283 -17.92 -0.21 3.93
C LYS A 283 -18.80 0.90 4.49
N ARG A 284 -18.29 1.71 5.42
CA ARG A 284 -19.04 2.81 6.03
C ARG A 284 -19.18 4.01 5.08
N PHE A 285 -18.24 4.17 4.16
CA PHE A 285 -18.26 5.23 3.13
C PHE A 285 -18.87 4.80 1.80
N ASP A 286 -19.35 3.56 1.70
CA ASP A 286 -19.99 3.04 0.50
C ASP A 286 -21.43 3.59 0.38
N VAL A 287 -21.55 4.70 -0.33
CA VAL A 287 -22.84 5.39 -0.56
C VAL A 287 -23.81 4.56 -1.41
N THR A 288 -23.32 3.56 -2.16
CA THR A 288 -24.14 2.70 -3.02
C THR A 288 -24.96 1.68 -2.22
N ARG A 289 -24.66 1.45 -0.95
CA ARG A 289 -25.41 0.54 -0.06
C ARG A 289 -26.47 1.21 0.80
N MET A 290 -26.64 2.53 0.72
CA MET A 290 -27.73 3.22 1.40
C MET A 290 -29.00 3.23 0.50
N LYS A 291 -29.50 2.04 0.18
CA LYS A 291 -30.87 1.80 -0.31
C LYS A 291 -31.41 0.60 0.40
#